data_3419a1111222c7e46113df3b5ad0e3d9
#
_entry.id   3419a1111222c7e46113df3b5ad0e3d9
#
_cell.length_a   1.000
_cell.length_b   1.000
_cell.length_c   1.000
_cell.angle_alpha   90.00
_cell.angle_beta   90.00
_cell.angle_gamma   90.00
#
_symmetry.space_group_name_H-M   'P 1'
#
loop_
_entity.id
_entity.type
_entity.pdbx_description
1 polymer ?
#
loop_
_entity_poly.entity_id
_entity_poly.type
_entity_poly.pdbx_seq_one_letter_code
_entity_poly.pdbx_strand_id
1 'polypeptide(L)'
;LRKLVYYVGVSLDGRIAGPGGEFDFFPQGDEQQAAAYATWTNALYPETVPTAYRAAVGVADAPNRRFDTVVMGLGSYRPALDHGITSPYAHLRQYVVSSTLAPDTDPAVIVVPSDPLALVRELKGEAGTDLDVWLCGGGRLAGALLPEIDELLIKTYPVIAGTGVPVVDGAFDPTVFDVAERTSFPNGVTLTRLTRR
;
A
#
# COMPACT_ATOMS: atom_id res chain seq x y z
N LEU A 1 12.16 -14.93 7.69
CA LEU A 1 11.37 -13.79 8.21
C LEU A 1 10.59 -13.17 7.07
N ARG A 2 9.35 -12.83 7.32
CA ARG A 2 8.48 -12.06 6.44
C ARG A 2 9.03 -10.65 6.25
N LYS A 3 8.81 -10.06 5.08
CA LYS A 3 9.21 -8.68 4.80
C LYS A 3 8.05 -7.72 5.06
N LEU A 4 8.38 -6.50 5.48
CA LEU A 4 7.48 -5.36 5.35
C LEU A 4 7.74 -4.69 4.01
N VAL A 5 6.75 -4.69 3.14
CA VAL A 5 6.85 -4.14 1.78
C VAL A 5 5.92 -2.94 1.65
N TYR A 6 6.48 -1.77 1.38
CA TYR A 6 5.70 -0.56 1.11
C TYR A 6 5.34 -0.49 -0.37
N TYR A 7 4.08 -0.80 -0.69
CA TYR A 7 3.55 -0.79 -2.06
C TYR A 7 2.59 0.38 -2.24
N VAL A 8 3.00 1.38 -3.02
CA VAL A 8 2.29 2.66 -3.12
C VAL A 8 2.49 3.34 -4.47
N GLY A 9 1.50 4.12 -4.91
CA GLY A 9 1.59 5.04 -6.04
C GLY A 9 2.07 6.42 -5.61
N VAL A 10 2.95 7.03 -6.39
CA VAL A 10 3.50 8.37 -6.12
C VAL A 10 3.51 9.24 -7.36
N SER A 11 3.38 10.57 -7.18
CA SER A 11 3.70 11.57 -8.19
C SER A 11 5.21 11.72 -8.37
N LEU A 12 5.64 12.43 -9.43
CA LEU A 12 7.07 12.73 -9.68
C LEU A 12 7.72 13.53 -8.54
N ASP A 13 6.94 14.32 -7.82
CA ASP A 13 7.38 15.10 -6.66
C ASP A 13 7.10 14.39 -5.32
N GLY A 14 6.87 13.06 -5.34
CA GLY A 14 6.82 12.20 -4.15
C GLY A 14 5.55 12.33 -3.31
N ARG A 15 4.39 12.61 -3.91
CA ARG A 15 3.10 12.68 -3.22
C ARG A 15 2.28 11.43 -3.47
N ILE A 16 1.67 10.89 -2.42
CA ILE A 16 0.77 9.72 -2.49
C ILE A 16 -0.70 10.12 -2.53
N ALA A 17 -1.00 11.34 -2.13
CA ALA A 17 -2.35 11.92 -2.15
C ALA A 17 -2.25 13.44 -2.17
N GLY A 18 -3.33 14.11 -2.54
CA GLY A 18 -3.51 15.54 -2.38
C GLY A 18 -3.64 15.97 -0.91
N PRO A 19 -3.75 17.29 -0.63
CA PRO A 19 -3.84 17.82 0.75
C PRO A 19 -5.08 17.33 1.51
N GLY A 20 -6.20 17.07 0.79
CA GLY A 20 -7.44 16.52 1.35
C GLY A 20 -7.54 15.00 1.27
N GLY A 21 -6.49 14.31 0.83
CA GLY A 21 -6.49 12.86 0.63
C GLY A 21 -6.90 12.42 -0.78
N GLU A 22 -6.99 13.34 -1.73
CA GLU A 22 -7.33 13.05 -3.12
C GLU A 22 -6.27 12.15 -3.76
N PHE A 23 -6.72 11.15 -4.52
CA PHE A 23 -5.83 10.22 -5.24
C PHE A 23 -6.30 9.93 -6.68
N ASP A 24 -7.37 10.56 -7.13
CA ASP A 24 -7.95 10.42 -8.46
C ASP A 24 -7.18 11.21 -9.54
N PHE A 25 -6.20 12.01 -9.16
CA PHE A 25 -5.36 12.80 -10.06
C PHE A 25 -4.25 11.99 -10.74
N PHE A 26 -4.00 10.76 -10.36
CA PHE A 26 -2.98 9.90 -10.98
C PHE A 26 -3.42 9.49 -12.39
N PRO A 27 -2.66 9.86 -13.46
CA PRO A 27 -3.05 9.57 -14.82
C PRO A 27 -2.94 8.06 -15.12
N GLN A 28 -3.99 7.49 -15.70
CA GLN A 28 -4.04 6.07 -16.06
C GLN A 28 -3.70 5.82 -17.54
N GLY A 29 -3.60 6.87 -18.36
CA GLY A 29 -3.49 6.78 -19.81
C GLY A 29 -4.88 6.64 -20.47
N ASP A 30 -4.89 6.21 -21.73
CA ASP A 30 -6.14 5.84 -22.39
C ASP A 30 -6.69 4.51 -21.84
N GLU A 31 -7.89 4.13 -22.28
CA GLU A 31 -8.58 2.93 -21.79
C GLU A 31 -7.77 1.65 -22.00
N GLN A 32 -7.11 1.52 -23.16
CA GLN A 32 -6.28 0.34 -23.47
C GLN A 32 -5.03 0.28 -22.59
N GLN A 33 -4.37 1.42 -22.40
CA GLN A 33 -3.19 1.54 -21.54
C GLN A 33 -3.53 1.26 -20.07
N ALA A 34 -4.64 1.82 -19.58
CA ALA A 34 -5.13 1.59 -18.23
C ALA A 34 -5.46 0.11 -18.01
N ALA A 35 -6.15 -0.54 -18.96
CA ALA A 35 -6.49 -1.96 -18.88
C ALA A 35 -5.25 -2.86 -18.88
N ALA A 36 -4.27 -2.58 -19.74
CA ALA A 36 -3.02 -3.34 -19.80
C ALA A 36 -2.21 -3.24 -18.50
N TYR A 37 -2.09 -2.02 -17.95
CA TYR A 37 -1.44 -1.77 -16.67
C TYR A 37 -2.14 -2.48 -15.51
N ALA A 38 -3.48 -2.36 -15.41
CA ALA A 38 -4.28 -3.02 -14.39
C ALA A 38 -4.16 -4.56 -14.50
N THR A 39 -4.24 -5.12 -15.71
CA THR A 39 -4.10 -6.56 -15.93
C THR A 39 -2.76 -7.07 -15.42
N TRP A 40 -1.68 -6.36 -15.73
CA TRP A 40 -0.33 -6.74 -15.30
C TRP A 40 -0.18 -6.67 -13.77
N THR A 41 -0.60 -5.56 -13.15
CA THR A 41 -0.49 -5.38 -11.70
C THR A 41 -1.37 -6.37 -10.93
N ASN A 42 -2.60 -6.62 -11.40
CA ASN A 42 -3.54 -7.56 -10.78
C ASN A 42 -3.08 -9.02 -10.93
N ALA A 43 -2.34 -9.35 -11.98
CA ALA A 43 -1.75 -10.68 -12.15
C ALA A 43 -0.63 -10.96 -11.14
N LEU A 44 0.14 -9.94 -10.76
CA LEU A 44 1.25 -10.06 -9.81
C LEU A 44 0.82 -9.87 -8.35
N TYR A 45 -0.11 -8.96 -8.10
CA TYR A 45 -0.55 -8.58 -6.75
C TYR A 45 -2.09 -8.58 -6.64
N PRO A 46 -2.77 -9.73 -6.94
CA PRO A 46 -4.24 -9.79 -6.95
C PRO A 46 -4.85 -9.42 -5.60
N GLU A 47 -4.14 -9.67 -4.52
CA GLU A 47 -4.54 -9.36 -3.16
C GLU A 47 -4.58 -7.87 -2.83
N THR A 48 -3.94 -7.02 -3.63
CA THR A 48 -3.99 -5.56 -3.43
C THR A 48 -5.24 -4.91 -4.03
N VAL A 49 -6.04 -5.68 -4.75
CA VAL A 49 -7.37 -5.24 -5.21
C VAL A 49 -8.36 -5.33 -4.05
N PRO A 50 -9.05 -4.23 -3.69
CA PRO A 50 -10.06 -4.28 -2.63
C PRO A 50 -11.14 -5.32 -2.91
N THR A 51 -11.60 -6.01 -1.88
CA THR A 51 -12.53 -7.15 -1.98
C THR A 51 -13.76 -6.85 -2.83
N ALA A 52 -14.32 -5.64 -2.69
CA ALA A 52 -15.51 -5.22 -3.43
C ALA A 52 -15.31 -5.15 -4.96
N TYR A 53 -14.06 -5.00 -5.43
CA TYR A 53 -13.75 -4.83 -6.86
C TYR A 53 -13.11 -6.07 -7.51
N ARG A 54 -12.75 -7.09 -6.71
CA ARG A 54 -12.03 -8.28 -7.21
C ARG A 54 -12.77 -9.02 -8.32
N ALA A 55 -14.09 -9.16 -8.19
CA ALA A 55 -14.91 -9.82 -9.21
C ALA A 55 -14.92 -9.03 -10.54
N ALA A 56 -15.04 -7.70 -10.46
CA ALA A 56 -15.09 -6.83 -11.64
C ALA A 56 -13.79 -6.85 -12.48
N VAL A 57 -12.64 -7.11 -11.83
CA VAL A 57 -11.34 -7.19 -12.52
C VAL A 57 -10.83 -8.63 -12.70
N GLY A 58 -11.69 -9.63 -12.47
CA GLY A 58 -11.39 -11.03 -12.79
C GLY A 58 -10.42 -11.72 -11.82
N VAL A 59 -10.28 -11.23 -10.59
CA VAL A 59 -9.39 -11.81 -9.57
C VAL A 59 -10.14 -12.29 -8.31
N ALA A 60 -11.46 -12.53 -8.41
CA ALA A 60 -12.29 -12.93 -7.27
C ALA A 60 -11.73 -14.13 -6.51
N ASP A 61 -11.34 -15.18 -7.24
CA ASP A 61 -10.83 -16.45 -6.69
C ASP A 61 -9.30 -16.55 -6.76
N ALA A 62 -8.61 -15.46 -7.15
CA ALA A 62 -7.15 -15.48 -7.23
C ALA A 62 -6.54 -15.60 -5.83
N PRO A 63 -5.61 -16.55 -5.61
CA PRO A 63 -4.92 -16.68 -4.33
C PRO A 63 -4.02 -15.49 -4.07
N ASN A 64 -3.76 -15.21 -2.81
CA ASN A 64 -2.73 -14.26 -2.42
C ASN A 64 -1.36 -14.75 -2.91
N ARG A 65 -0.59 -13.87 -3.56
CA ARG A 65 0.69 -14.24 -4.17
C ARG A 65 1.88 -13.68 -3.40
N ARG A 66 1.74 -12.47 -2.90
CA ARG A 66 2.82 -11.77 -2.21
C ARG A 66 2.47 -11.45 -0.77
N PHE A 67 1.22 -11.08 -0.49
CA PHE A 67 0.79 -10.57 0.80
C PHE A 67 -0.38 -11.36 1.37
N ASP A 68 -0.37 -11.62 2.68
CA ASP A 68 -1.50 -12.15 3.43
C ASP A 68 -1.99 -11.19 4.51
N THR A 69 -1.27 -10.11 4.72
CA THR A 69 -1.51 -9.13 5.78
C THR A 69 -1.33 -7.73 5.21
N VAL A 70 -2.24 -6.81 5.56
CA VAL A 70 -2.15 -5.40 5.22
C VAL A 70 -2.12 -4.55 6.49
N VAL A 71 -1.24 -3.56 6.52
CA VAL A 71 -1.14 -2.53 7.56
C VAL A 71 -1.42 -1.17 6.94
N MET A 72 -2.41 -0.47 7.46
CA MET A 72 -2.90 0.82 6.96
C MET A 72 -2.88 1.86 8.07
N GLY A 73 -2.54 3.11 7.75
CA GLY A 73 -2.90 4.24 8.57
C GLY A 73 -4.36 4.64 8.34
N LEU A 74 -4.93 5.44 9.24
CA LEU A 74 -6.31 5.91 9.12
C LEU A 74 -6.58 6.64 7.79
N GLY A 75 -5.62 7.43 7.29
CA GLY A 75 -5.76 8.14 6.02
C GLY A 75 -5.90 7.20 4.81
N SER A 76 -5.22 6.05 4.84
CA SER A 76 -5.34 5.02 3.78
C SER A 76 -6.62 4.17 3.91
N TYR A 77 -7.15 4.04 5.12
CA TYR A 77 -8.39 3.31 5.39
C TYR A 77 -9.66 4.16 5.17
N ARG A 78 -9.57 5.48 5.39
CA ARG A 78 -10.69 6.43 5.31
C ARG A 78 -11.46 6.39 3.98
N PRO A 79 -10.83 6.32 2.78
CA PRO A 79 -11.56 6.26 1.53
C PRO A 79 -12.57 5.10 1.45
N ALA A 80 -12.25 3.94 2.04
CA ALA A 80 -13.18 2.83 2.14
C ALA A 80 -14.34 3.13 3.08
N LEU A 81 -14.05 3.71 4.26
CA LEU A 81 -15.07 4.12 5.23
C LEU A 81 -16.06 5.13 4.66
N ASP A 82 -15.59 6.10 3.89
CA ASP A 82 -16.41 7.14 3.25
C ASP A 82 -17.42 6.53 2.25
N HIS A 83 -17.14 5.33 1.74
CA HIS A 83 -18.01 4.54 0.88
C HIS A 83 -18.78 3.44 1.65
N GLY A 84 -18.77 3.46 2.98
CA GLY A 84 -19.44 2.47 3.82
C GLY A 84 -18.78 1.08 3.83
N ILE A 85 -17.54 0.98 3.36
CA ILE A 85 -16.76 -0.27 3.35
C ILE A 85 -15.85 -0.30 4.58
N THR A 86 -16.17 -1.14 5.55
CA THR A 86 -15.42 -1.27 6.80
C THR A 86 -14.32 -2.34 6.75
N SER A 87 -14.38 -3.27 5.79
CA SER A 87 -13.40 -4.34 5.58
C SER A 87 -12.94 -4.37 4.11
N PRO A 88 -12.07 -3.40 3.69
CA PRO A 88 -11.71 -3.26 2.27
C PRO A 88 -10.92 -4.44 1.71
N TYR A 89 -10.17 -5.16 2.54
CA TYR A 89 -9.35 -6.32 2.15
C TYR A 89 -9.70 -7.55 2.98
N ALA A 90 -10.97 -7.98 2.93
CA ALA A 90 -11.49 -9.09 3.74
C ALA A 90 -10.77 -10.45 3.49
N HIS A 91 -10.06 -10.58 2.37
CA HIS A 91 -9.23 -11.73 2.02
C HIS A 91 -7.81 -11.67 2.63
N LEU A 92 -7.49 -10.59 3.37
CA LEU A 92 -6.24 -10.40 4.11
C LEU A 92 -6.51 -10.22 5.60
N ARG A 93 -5.50 -10.44 6.43
CA ARG A 93 -5.49 -9.90 7.79
C ARG A 93 -5.30 -8.40 7.73
N GLN A 94 -6.18 -7.63 8.37
CA GLN A 94 -6.22 -6.18 8.25
C GLN A 94 -5.91 -5.52 9.57
N TYR A 95 -4.91 -4.64 9.57
CA TYR A 95 -4.53 -3.81 10.70
C TYR A 95 -4.65 -2.33 10.33
N VAL A 96 -5.32 -1.56 11.16
CA VAL A 96 -5.42 -0.10 11.01
C VAL A 96 -4.76 0.58 12.20
N VAL A 97 -3.67 1.29 11.94
CA VAL A 97 -2.96 2.06 12.96
C VAL A 97 -3.66 3.41 13.13
N SER A 98 -4.33 3.57 14.26
CA SER A 98 -5.07 4.79 14.57
C SER A 98 -5.38 4.88 16.07
N SER A 99 -5.09 6.02 16.68
CA SER A 99 -5.46 6.32 18.08
C SER A 99 -6.90 6.84 18.23
N THR A 100 -7.60 7.08 17.12
CA THR A 100 -8.93 7.70 17.12
C THR A 100 -10.04 6.83 16.52
N LEU A 101 -9.67 5.79 15.76
CA LEU A 101 -10.64 4.84 15.20
C LEU A 101 -11.20 3.96 16.31
N ALA A 102 -12.51 3.74 16.33
CA ALA A 102 -13.15 2.85 17.28
C ALA A 102 -12.67 1.39 17.07
N PRO A 103 -12.30 0.66 18.14
CA PRO A 103 -11.79 -0.71 18.04
C PRO A 103 -12.78 -1.71 17.43
N ASP A 104 -14.06 -1.43 17.53
CA ASP A 104 -15.19 -2.24 17.07
C ASP A 104 -15.77 -1.78 15.71
N THR A 105 -14.99 -0.99 14.94
CA THR A 105 -15.42 -0.51 13.63
C THR A 105 -15.81 -1.66 12.69
N ASP A 106 -15.03 -2.74 12.69
CA ASP A 106 -15.31 -3.99 11.95
C ASP A 106 -14.63 -5.17 12.65
N PRO A 107 -15.31 -6.32 12.84
CA PRO A 107 -14.73 -7.48 13.50
C PRO A 107 -13.55 -8.13 12.73
N ALA A 108 -13.46 -7.87 11.41
CA ALA A 108 -12.36 -8.35 10.55
C ALA A 108 -11.17 -7.39 10.46
N VAL A 109 -11.22 -6.26 11.18
CA VAL A 109 -10.16 -5.23 11.19
C VAL A 109 -9.65 -5.03 12.61
N ILE A 110 -8.34 -5.19 12.77
CA ILE A 110 -7.68 -4.99 14.07
C ILE A 110 -7.18 -3.54 14.14
N VAL A 111 -7.75 -2.76 15.04
CA VAL A 111 -7.31 -1.38 15.30
C VAL A 111 -6.14 -1.39 16.27
N VAL A 112 -5.05 -0.75 15.88
CA VAL A 112 -3.79 -0.66 16.64
C VAL A 112 -3.61 0.80 17.07
N PRO A 113 -3.86 1.13 18.36
CA PRO A 113 -3.88 2.53 18.80
C PRO A 113 -2.50 3.15 18.96
N SER A 114 -1.44 2.34 19.09
CA SER A 114 -0.08 2.78 19.35
C SER A 114 0.94 1.73 18.94
N ASP A 115 2.21 2.11 18.94
CA ASP A 115 3.38 1.24 18.71
C ASP A 115 3.29 0.37 17.44
N PRO A 116 3.21 0.98 16.25
CA PRO A 116 3.20 0.23 14.99
C PRO A 116 4.51 -0.52 14.74
N LEU A 117 5.62 -0.11 15.35
CA LEU A 117 6.91 -0.83 15.24
C LEU A 117 6.84 -2.19 15.92
N ALA A 118 6.29 -2.27 17.15
CA ALA A 118 6.10 -3.54 17.85
C ALA A 118 5.20 -4.48 17.05
N LEU A 119 4.07 -3.98 16.54
CA LEU A 119 3.17 -4.75 15.66
C LEU A 119 3.94 -5.35 14.47
N VAL A 120 4.66 -4.53 13.73
CA VAL A 120 5.34 -5.00 12.50
C VAL A 120 6.44 -6.02 12.83
N ARG A 121 7.19 -5.84 13.92
CA ARG A 121 8.19 -6.81 14.36
C ARG A 121 7.56 -8.15 14.74
N GLU A 122 6.41 -8.14 15.40
CA GLU A 122 5.64 -9.35 15.69
C GLU A 122 5.21 -10.03 14.40
N LEU A 123 4.57 -9.32 13.46
CA LEU A 123 4.13 -9.86 12.18
C LEU A 123 5.28 -10.43 11.34
N LYS A 124 6.43 -9.78 11.33
CA LYS A 124 7.63 -10.27 10.63
C LYS A 124 8.19 -11.56 11.25
N GLY A 125 8.02 -11.73 12.55
CA GLY A 125 8.49 -12.91 13.31
C GLY A 125 7.55 -14.12 13.22
N GLU A 126 6.34 -13.99 12.70
CA GLU A 126 5.38 -15.08 12.61
C GLU A 126 5.88 -16.22 11.72
N ALA A 127 5.61 -17.44 12.14
CA ALA A 127 5.82 -18.66 11.37
C ALA A 127 4.50 -19.13 10.72
N GLY A 128 4.59 -20.00 9.73
CA GLY A 128 3.42 -20.66 9.11
C GLY A 128 2.96 -20.01 7.81
N THR A 129 3.62 -18.95 7.36
CA THR A 129 3.41 -18.35 6.03
C THR A 129 4.72 -17.84 5.46
N ASP A 130 4.87 -17.93 4.14
CA ASP A 130 5.99 -17.35 3.39
C ASP A 130 5.59 -16.01 2.72
N LEU A 131 4.34 -15.57 2.92
CA LEU A 131 3.85 -14.32 2.38
C LEU A 131 4.25 -13.12 3.24
N ASP A 132 4.44 -12.00 2.60
CA ASP A 132 4.92 -10.76 3.21
C ASP A 132 3.78 -9.91 3.81
N VAL A 133 4.15 -8.85 4.51
CA VAL A 133 3.26 -7.83 5.06
C VAL A 133 3.24 -6.62 4.11
N TRP A 134 2.07 -6.25 3.64
CA TRP A 134 1.88 -5.05 2.82
C TRP A 134 1.66 -3.82 3.70
N LEU A 135 2.56 -2.84 3.62
CA LEU A 135 2.31 -1.48 4.09
C LEU A 135 1.58 -0.72 2.98
N CYS A 136 0.29 -0.49 3.19
CA CYS A 136 -0.55 0.26 2.24
C CYS A 136 -0.28 1.78 2.28
N GLY A 137 0.16 2.28 3.43
CA GLY A 137 0.43 3.69 3.69
C GLY A 137 -0.38 4.20 4.91
N GLY A 138 -0.44 5.50 5.23
CA GLY A 138 0.12 6.64 4.49
C GLY A 138 1.52 7.06 4.92
N GLY A 139 1.88 8.25 4.51
CA GLY A 139 3.24 8.76 4.68
C GLY A 139 3.74 8.82 6.12
N ARG A 140 2.89 9.21 7.07
CA ARG A 140 3.24 9.23 8.51
C ARG A 140 3.53 7.83 9.04
N LEU A 141 2.69 6.85 8.67
CA LEU A 141 2.91 5.47 9.07
C LEU A 141 4.18 4.92 8.42
N ALA A 142 4.42 5.22 7.15
CA ALA A 142 5.64 4.84 6.45
C ALA A 142 6.88 5.47 7.10
N GLY A 143 6.80 6.73 7.55
CA GLY A 143 7.87 7.40 8.30
C GLY A 143 8.15 6.72 9.64
N ALA A 144 7.10 6.39 10.41
CA ALA A 144 7.23 5.68 11.68
C ALA A 144 7.79 4.26 11.51
N LEU A 145 7.47 3.58 10.41
CA LEU A 145 7.89 2.22 10.11
C LEU A 145 9.15 2.14 9.24
N LEU A 146 9.75 3.26 8.86
CA LEU A 146 10.92 3.29 7.99
C LEU A 146 12.04 2.33 8.44
N PRO A 147 12.36 2.18 9.74
CA PRO A 147 13.39 1.24 10.19
C PRO A 147 13.08 -0.23 9.88
N GLU A 148 11.82 -0.60 9.70
CA GLU A 148 11.36 -1.97 9.47
C GLU A 148 10.98 -2.27 8.00
N ILE A 149 10.92 -1.24 7.14
CA ILE A 149 10.64 -1.44 5.71
C ILE A 149 11.81 -2.16 5.05
N ASP A 150 11.59 -3.35 4.55
CA ASP A 150 12.60 -4.18 3.87
C ASP A 150 12.62 -3.92 2.37
N GLU A 151 11.46 -3.60 1.79
CA GLU A 151 11.32 -3.45 0.35
C GLU A 151 10.30 -2.35 0.01
N LEU A 152 10.59 -1.62 -1.06
CA LEU A 152 9.68 -0.65 -1.65
C LEU A 152 9.22 -1.14 -3.02
N LEU A 153 7.92 -1.05 -3.29
CA LEU A 153 7.29 -1.22 -4.60
C LEU A 153 6.63 0.11 -4.96
N ILE A 154 7.36 0.96 -5.68
CA ILE A 154 6.94 2.33 -5.98
C ILE A 154 6.40 2.41 -7.40
N LYS A 155 5.11 2.74 -7.53
CA LYS A 155 4.46 3.08 -8.79
C LYS A 155 4.59 4.58 -9.01
N THR A 156 5.54 5.01 -9.82
CA THR A 156 5.72 6.44 -10.15
C THR A 156 4.85 6.80 -11.35
N TYR A 157 3.92 7.72 -11.14
CA TYR A 157 3.04 8.26 -12.17
C TYR A 157 3.60 9.55 -12.77
N PRO A 158 3.41 9.79 -14.09
CA PRO A 158 3.97 10.95 -14.78
C PRO A 158 3.14 12.23 -14.49
N VAL A 159 3.09 12.62 -13.23
CA VAL A 159 2.35 13.80 -12.75
C VAL A 159 3.11 14.49 -11.61
N ILE A 160 3.02 15.80 -11.56
CA ILE A 160 3.47 16.62 -10.42
C ILE A 160 2.22 17.07 -9.66
N ALA A 161 2.15 16.78 -8.38
CA ALA A 161 1.04 17.17 -7.53
C ALA A 161 1.21 18.60 -6.97
N GLY A 162 2.45 19.05 -6.76
CA GLY A 162 2.78 20.36 -6.19
C GLY A 162 2.75 20.35 -4.67
N THR A 163 1.68 19.89 -4.06
CA THR A 163 1.52 19.72 -2.62
C THR A 163 0.75 18.44 -2.31
N GLY A 164 0.64 18.06 -1.05
CA GLY A 164 -0.11 16.87 -0.62
C GLY A 164 0.65 16.01 0.36
N VAL A 165 0.17 14.79 0.56
CA VAL A 165 0.74 13.82 1.49
C VAL A 165 2.04 13.25 0.93
N PRO A 166 3.18 13.40 1.62
CA PRO A 166 4.45 12.84 1.16
C PRO A 166 4.44 11.30 1.24
N VAL A 167 5.23 10.65 0.39
CA VAL A 167 5.40 9.19 0.40
C VAL A 167 5.97 8.68 1.73
N VAL A 168 6.85 9.45 2.35
CA VAL A 168 7.38 9.22 3.70
C VAL A 168 7.40 10.56 4.44
N ASP A 169 6.77 10.59 5.61
CA ASP A 169 6.72 11.75 6.50
C ASP A 169 7.29 11.35 7.87
N GLY A 170 8.54 11.69 8.10
CA GLY A 170 9.28 11.31 9.30
C GLY A 170 10.48 12.22 9.56
N ALA A 171 11.33 11.84 10.52
CA ALA A 171 12.56 12.53 10.82
C ALA A 171 13.58 12.40 9.66
N PHE A 172 14.56 13.31 9.62
CA PHE A 172 15.69 13.19 8.70
C PHE A 172 16.55 11.99 9.11
N ASP A 173 16.38 10.89 8.36
CA ASP A 173 17.12 9.63 8.55
C ASP A 173 17.35 8.97 7.17
N PRO A 174 18.44 9.35 6.46
CA PRO A 174 18.72 8.85 5.14
C PRO A 174 18.88 7.33 5.14
N THR A 175 17.93 6.65 4.51
CA THR A 175 17.90 5.19 4.37
C THR A 175 18.14 4.82 2.91
N VAL A 176 19.12 3.96 2.65
CA VAL A 176 19.55 3.59 1.30
C VAL A 176 18.87 2.30 0.86
N PHE A 177 18.35 2.31 -0.36
CA PHE A 177 17.79 1.15 -1.04
C PHE A 177 18.49 0.93 -2.37
N ASP A 178 18.68 -0.31 -2.76
CA ASP A 178 19.20 -0.71 -4.06
C ASP A 178 18.03 -1.00 -5.02
N VAL A 179 18.14 -0.53 -6.27
CA VAL A 179 17.15 -0.85 -7.31
C VAL A 179 17.34 -2.29 -7.73
N ALA A 180 16.35 -3.14 -7.43
CA ALA A 180 16.34 -4.54 -7.80
C ALA A 180 15.69 -4.78 -9.18
N GLU A 181 14.64 -4.01 -9.51
CA GLU A 181 13.90 -4.17 -10.76
C GLU A 181 13.16 -2.88 -11.12
N ARG A 182 12.98 -2.64 -12.42
CA ARG A 182 12.17 -1.54 -12.93
C ARG A 182 11.40 -1.97 -14.17
N THR A 183 10.09 -1.73 -14.17
CA THR A 183 9.20 -1.98 -15.29
C THR A 183 8.48 -0.69 -15.68
N SER A 184 8.47 -0.35 -16.95
CA SER A 184 7.77 0.82 -17.49
C SER A 184 6.57 0.39 -18.30
N PHE A 185 5.50 1.17 -18.26
CA PHE A 185 4.23 0.91 -18.93
C PHE A 185 3.90 1.97 -19.95
N PRO A 186 3.10 1.64 -21.01
CA PRO A 186 2.72 2.59 -22.05
C PRO A 186 1.98 3.84 -21.55
N ASN A 187 1.30 3.78 -20.40
CA ASN A 187 0.66 4.92 -19.75
C ASN A 187 1.64 5.87 -19.03
N GLY A 188 2.95 5.60 -19.13
CA GLY A 188 4.00 6.40 -18.48
C GLY A 188 4.29 6.02 -17.03
N VAL A 189 3.55 5.08 -16.43
CA VAL A 189 3.83 4.59 -15.07
C VAL A 189 5.09 3.74 -15.09
N THR A 190 5.91 3.90 -14.06
CA THR A 190 7.07 3.05 -13.79
C THR A 190 6.91 2.38 -12.43
N LEU A 191 6.94 1.06 -12.39
CA LEU A 191 7.04 0.31 -11.14
C LEU A 191 8.51 0.00 -10.85
N THR A 192 8.99 0.47 -9.70
CA THR A 192 10.37 0.21 -9.26
C THR A 192 10.32 -0.60 -7.96
N ARG A 193 10.98 -1.74 -7.98
CA ARG A 193 11.23 -2.56 -6.79
C ARG A 193 12.61 -2.21 -6.23
N LEU A 194 12.65 -1.82 -4.95
CA LEU A 194 13.87 -1.47 -4.26
C LEU A 194 13.99 -2.31 -2.98
N THR A 195 15.20 -2.76 -2.68
CA THR A 195 15.50 -3.55 -1.47
C THR A 195 16.39 -2.76 -0.54
N ARG A 196 16.12 -2.82 0.75
CA ARG A 196 16.97 -2.17 1.76
C ARG A 196 18.40 -2.71 1.65
N ARG A 197 19.37 -1.79 1.71
CA ARG A 197 20.80 -2.12 1.72
C ARG A 197 21.23 -2.63 3.10
#